data_1f296e88a7b0e753cf37b68f7932af3d
#
_entry.id   1f296e88a7b0e753cf37b68f7932af3d
#
_cell.length_a   1.000
_cell.length_b   1.000
_cell.length_c   1.000
_cell.angle_alpha   90.00
_cell.angle_beta   90.00
_cell.angle_gamma   90.00
#
_symmetry.space_group_name_H-M   'P 1'
#
loop_
_entity.id
_entity.type
_entity.pdbx_description
1 polymer ?
#
loop_
_entity_poly.entity_id
_entity_poly.type
_entity_poly.pdbx_seq_one_letter_code
_entity_poly.pdbx_strand_id
1 'polypeptide(L)'
;NPATYKVPKQICEKGVYHRFVGYKDCFAMNRSLEIPFSYLQMLRNVAFEERNNVDFPAYIKIMDVVNQVVTDGKLIYGNYGTSLVAIKKEDELIPFEKLSIDQQKLIGLVLDIATRICILNPYAKDLALRETPGIILLDGLNECFSPAWEKVLFDLLQSELPNIQFLYFTMER
;
A
#
# COMPACT_ATOMS: atom_id res chain seq x y z
N ASN A 1 18.64 -14.55 10.63
CA ASN A 1 18.90 -13.34 9.83
C ASN A 1 17.57 -12.79 9.39
N PRO A 2 17.16 -11.60 9.84
CA PRO A 2 16.01 -10.95 9.25
C PRO A 2 16.34 -10.74 7.77
N ALA A 3 15.47 -11.22 6.90
CA ALA A 3 15.59 -11.02 5.48
C ALA A 3 15.60 -9.51 5.22
N THR A 4 16.80 -8.96 5.05
CA THR A 4 16.96 -7.61 4.53
C THR A 4 16.40 -7.64 3.12
N TYR A 5 15.18 -7.14 2.93
CA TYR A 5 14.60 -6.91 1.63
C TYR A 5 15.55 -5.97 0.86
N LYS A 6 16.41 -6.57 0.05
CA LYS A 6 17.24 -5.79 -0.86
C LYS A 6 16.35 -5.37 -2.00
N VAL A 7 16.02 -4.08 -2.08
CA VAL A 7 15.43 -3.50 -3.28
C VAL A 7 16.28 -3.96 -4.46
N PRO A 8 15.73 -4.67 -5.45
CA PRO A 8 16.50 -5.08 -6.61
C PRO A 8 17.13 -3.84 -7.25
N LYS A 9 18.46 -3.85 -7.47
CA LYS A 9 19.20 -2.71 -8.04
C LYS A 9 18.61 -2.17 -9.35
N GLN A 10 17.85 -2.99 -10.08
CA GLN A 10 17.16 -2.63 -11.33
C GLN A 10 15.88 -1.81 -11.12
N ILE A 11 15.35 -1.73 -9.89
CA ILE A 11 14.09 -1.04 -9.60
C ILE A 11 14.33 0.40 -9.15
N CYS A 12 15.54 0.73 -8.69
CA CYS A 12 15.86 2.04 -8.14
C CYS A 12 17.20 2.54 -8.66
N GLU A 13 17.19 3.35 -9.72
CA GLU A 13 18.34 4.17 -10.08
C GLU A 13 18.21 5.54 -9.39
N LYS A 14 19.20 5.91 -8.56
CA LYS A 14 19.29 7.21 -7.89
C LYS A 14 18.13 7.56 -6.94
N GLY A 15 17.58 6.59 -6.22
CA GLY A 15 16.52 6.84 -5.23
C GLY A 15 15.13 7.10 -5.84
N VAL A 16 14.95 6.92 -7.15
CA VAL A 16 13.65 7.09 -7.83
C VAL A 16 13.23 5.76 -8.44
N TYR A 17 12.06 5.27 -8.05
CA TYR A 17 11.43 4.13 -8.73
C TYR A 17 11.11 4.49 -10.16
N HIS A 18 11.50 3.63 -11.10
CA HIS A 18 11.06 3.79 -12.48
C HIS A 18 9.53 3.63 -12.55
N ARG A 19 8.82 4.57 -13.19
CA ARG A 19 7.35 4.61 -13.22
C ARG A 19 6.70 3.28 -13.59
N PHE A 20 7.28 2.55 -14.54
CA PHE A 20 6.73 1.26 -14.98
C PHE A 20 6.75 0.15 -13.92
N VAL A 21 7.49 0.33 -12.82
CA VAL A 21 7.39 -0.59 -11.68
C VAL A 21 5.99 -0.59 -11.06
N GLY A 22 5.25 0.52 -11.17
CA GLY A 22 3.86 0.59 -10.75
C GLY A 22 2.93 -0.40 -11.47
N TYR A 23 3.33 -0.89 -12.65
CA TYR A 23 2.59 -1.91 -13.40
C TYR A 23 3.14 -3.33 -13.24
N LYS A 24 4.29 -3.49 -12.56
CA LYS A 24 4.89 -4.81 -12.36
C LYS A 24 3.93 -5.71 -11.58
N ASP A 25 3.74 -6.92 -12.06
CA ASP A 25 2.91 -7.96 -11.43
C ASP A 25 1.44 -7.55 -11.16
N CYS A 26 0.93 -6.49 -11.82
CA CYS A 26 -0.45 -6.03 -11.62
C CYS A 26 -1.51 -7.05 -12.08
N PHE A 27 -1.15 -8.01 -12.94
CA PHE A 27 -1.99 -9.11 -13.39
C PHE A 27 -1.61 -10.46 -12.75
N ALA A 28 -0.69 -10.48 -11.79
CA ALA A 28 -0.29 -11.73 -11.15
C ALA A 28 -1.38 -12.23 -10.18
N MET A 29 -1.67 -13.53 -10.25
CA MET A 29 -2.65 -14.18 -9.35
C MET A 29 -2.22 -14.12 -7.88
N ASN A 30 -0.91 -14.21 -7.62
CA ASN A 30 -0.34 -14.11 -6.28
C ASN A 30 0.37 -12.76 -6.13
N ARG A 31 -0.34 -11.75 -5.62
CA ARG A 31 0.25 -10.43 -5.37
C ARG A 31 1.17 -10.49 -4.16
N SER A 32 2.43 -10.18 -4.39
CA SER A 32 3.42 -9.97 -3.33
C SER A 32 3.34 -8.52 -2.85
N LEU A 33 3.44 -8.31 -1.54
CA LEU A 33 3.61 -6.98 -0.95
C LEU A 33 5.06 -6.46 -1.02
N GLU A 34 5.91 -7.11 -1.83
CA GLU A 34 7.31 -6.72 -2.00
C GLU A 34 7.47 -5.28 -2.54
N ILE A 35 6.70 -4.92 -3.57
CA ILE A 35 6.75 -3.57 -4.15
C ILE A 35 6.30 -2.51 -3.14
N PRO A 36 5.13 -2.62 -2.49
CA PRO A 36 4.72 -1.70 -1.44
C PRO A 36 5.77 -1.53 -0.34
N PHE A 37 6.27 -2.62 0.21
CA PHE A 37 7.23 -2.55 1.32
C PHE A 37 8.57 -1.96 0.90
N SER A 38 9.07 -2.32 -0.28
CA SER A 38 10.30 -1.75 -0.81
C SER A 38 10.18 -0.24 -1.06
N TYR A 39 9.03 0.20 -1.55
CA TYR A 39 8.78 1.62 -1.78
C TYR A 39 8.67 2.41 -0.47
N LEU A 40 7.95 1.91 0.52
CA LEU A 40 7.88 2.54 1.84
C LEU A 40 9.27 2.62 2.50
N GLN A 41 10.07 1.56 2.37
CA GLN A 41 11.45 1.55 2.87
C GLN A 41 12.30 2.62 2.19
N MET A 42 12.20 2.73 0.86
CA MET A 42 12.90 3.77 0.11
C MET A 42 12.50 5.17 0.58
N LEU A 43 11.22 5.47 0.68
CA LEU A 43 10.74 6.79 1.11
C LEU A 43 11.28 7.16 2.49
N ARG A 44 11.30 6.21 3.44
CA ARG A 44 11.87 6.45 4.78
C ARG A 44 13.37 6.63 4.76
N ASN A 45 14.10 5.85 3.97
CA ASN A 45 15.55 5.99 3.87
C ASN A 45 15.95 7.34 3.31
N VAL A 46 15.26 7.83 2.27
CA VAL A 46 15.49 9.17 1.70
C VAL A 46 15.21 10.26 2.74
N ALA A 47 14.09 10.16 3.48
CA ALA A 47 13.78 11.11 4.55
C ALA A 47 14.85 11.14 5.64
N PHE A 48 15.44 10.00 5.98
CA PHE A 48 16.52 9.90 6.96
C PHE A 48 17.84 10.49 6.45
N GLU A 49 18.21 10.22 5.19
CA GLU A 49 19.43 10.71 4.56
C GLU A 49 19.43 12.25 4.39
N GLU A 50 18.27 12.81 4.06
CA GLU A 50 18.09 14.26 3.92
C GLU A 50 18.11 15.02 5.26
N ARG A 51 18.27 14.31 6.39
CA ARG A 51 18.28 14.86 7.77
C ARG A 51 17.07 15.73 8.12
N ASN A 52 16.02 15.61 7.36
CA ASN A 52 14.81 16.42 7.54
C ASN A 52 13.82 15.68 8.41
N ASN A 53 14.07 14.91 9.35
CA ASN A 53 13.15 14.20 10.30
C ASN A 53 11.64 14.24 9.96
N VAL A 54 11.31 14.63 8.74
CA VAL A 54 9.95 14.75 8.19
C VAL A 54 9.78 13.63 7.20
N ASP A 55 8.87 12.73 7.50
CA ASP A 55 8.50 11.64 6.59
C ASP A 55 8.08 12.21 5.22
N PHE A 56 8.43 11.51 4.16
CA PHE A 56 8.11 11.93 2.80
C PHE A 56 6.59 12.08 2.65
N PRO A 57 6.08 13.17 2.02
CA PRO A 57 4.64 13.42 1.92
C PRO A 57 3.86 12.24 1.36
N ALA A 58 4.40 11.54 0.34
CA ALA A 58 3.79 10.34 -0.21
C ALA A 58 3.71 9.20 0.83
N TYR A 59 4.72 9.04 1.69
CA TYR A 59 4.71 8.04 2.76
C TYR A 59 3.57 8.32 3.74
N ILE A 60 3.48 9.57 4.22
CA ILE A 60 2.42 9.99 5.15
C ILE A 60 1.05 9.70 4.54
N LYS A 61 0.84 10.13 3.28
CA LYS A 61 -0.45 9.94 2.61
C LYS A 61 -0.82 8.48 2.41
N ILE A 62 0.14 7.61 2.01
CA ILE A 62 -0.10 6.18 1.90
C ILE A 62 -0.52 5.60 3.26
N MET A 63 0.22 5.92 4.32
CA MET A 63 -0.08 5.40 5.66
C MET A 63 -1.42 5.91 6.18
N ASP A 64 -1.78 7.16 5.90
CA ASP A 64 -3.08 7.73 6.30
C ASP A 64 -4.24 7.02 5.62
N VAL A 65 -4.14 6.76 4.32
CA VAL A 65 -5.19 6.05 3.58
C VAL A 65 -5.32 4.60 4.04
N VAL A 66 -4.20 3.90 4.22
CA VAL A 66 -4.22 2.52 4.73
C VAL A 66 -4.80 2.45 6.14
N ASN A 67 -4.53 3.44 6.98
CA ASN A 67 -5.07 3.49 8.33
C ASN A 67 -6.60 3.69 8.39
N GLN A 68 -7.25 4.13 7.32
CA GLN A 68 -8.70 4.21 7.28
C GLN A 68 -9.39 2.83 7.23
N VAL A 69 -8.69 1.79 6.83
CA VAL A 69 -9.20 0.40 6.83
C VAL A 69 -8.68 -0.43 8.01
N VAL A 70 -7.90 0.15 8.89
CA VAL A 70 -7.48 -0.49 10.14
C VAL A 70 -8.56 -0.27 11.18
N THR A 71 -9.20 -1.34 11.63
CA THR A 71 -10.35 -1.26 12.56
C THR A 71 -9.96 -0.97 13.99
N ASP A 72 -8.74 -1.32 14.38
CA ASP A 72 -8.31 -1.23 15.79
C ASP A 72 -6.80 -0.97 15.86
N GLY A 73 -6.44 0.22 16.26
CA GLY A 73 -5.06 0.67 16.32
C GLY A 73 -4.60 1.46 15.09
N LYS A 74 -3.31 1.47 14.85
CA LYS A 74 -2.66 2.19 13.74
C LYS A 74 -1.60 1.33 13.08
N LEU A 75 -1.66 1.19 11.76
CA LEU A 75 -0.60 0.58 11.00
C LEU A 75 0.66 1.43 11.08
N ILE A 76 1.75 0.82 11.45
CA ILE A 76 3.08 1.43 11.49
C ILE A 76 4.05 0.61 10.67
N TYR A 77 5.00 1.30 10.02
CA TYR A 77 6.06 0.68 9.25
C TYR A 77 7.37 0.70 10.03
N GLY A 78 8.06 -0.42 10.09
CA GLY A 78 9.33 -0.56 10.79
C GLY A 78 9.83 -1.99 10.77
N ASN A 79 10.82 -2.30 11.60
CA ASN A 79 11.32 -3.65 11.77
C ASN A 79 10.75 -4.25 13.05
N TYR A 80 9.78 -5.15 12.90
CA TYR A 80 9.07 -5.80 14.00
C TYR A 80 9.31 -7.31 13.97
N GLY A 81 10.56 -7.71 14.13
CA GLY A 81 10.98 -9.12 14.04
C GLY A 81 11.04 -9.61 12.59
N THR A 82 10.08 -10.43 12.17
CA THR A 82 9.97 -10.92 10.78
C THR A 82 9.11 -10.02 9.90
N SER A 83 8.36 -9.10 10.51
CA SER A 83 7.41 -8.23 9.83
C SER A 83 7.96 -6.82 9.63
N LEU A 84 7.68 -6.23 8.46
CA LEU A 84 8.00 -4.83 8.14
C LEU A 84 6.88 -3.88 8.50
N VAL A 85 5.70 -4.38 8.84
CA VAL A 85 4.56 -3.61 9.31
C VAL A 85 3.89 -4.30 10.49
N ALA A 86 3.35 -3.49 11.38
CA ALA A 86 2.59 -3.96 12.52
C ALA A 86 1.42 -3.00 12.79
N ILE A 87 0.40 -3.48 13.49
CA ILE A 87 -0.61 -2.61 14.07
C ILE A 87 -0.17 -2.28 15.51
N LYS A 88 -0.04 -1.01 15.80
CA LYS A 88 0.14 -0.51 17.16
C LYS A 88 -1.23 -0.23 17.76
N LYS A 89 -1.56 -0.97 18.82
CA LYS A 89 -2.76 -0.79 19.63
C LYS A 89 -2.33 -0.56 21.07
N GLU A 90 -2.51 0.64 21.59
CA GLU A 90 -2.01 1.03 22.92
C GLU A 90 -0.52 0.68 23.08
N ASP A 91 -0.19 -0.26 23.98
CA ASP A 91 1.18 -0.74 24.22
C ASP A 91 1.50 -2.06 23.48
N GLU A 92 0.56 -2.60 22.74
CA GLU A 92 0.73 -3.85 22.00
C GLU A 92 1.15 -3.59 20.55
N LEU A 93 2.08 -4.41 20.03
CA LEU A 93 2.47 -4.46 18.64
C LEU A 93 2.06 -5.80 18.03
N ILE A 94 1.11 -5.76 17.12
CA ILE A 94 0.61 -6.94 16.42
C ILE A 94 1.26 -6.99 15.04
N PRO A 95 2.18 -7.92 14.76
CA PRO A 95 2.77 -8.10 13.44
C PRO A 95 1.69 -8.36 12.38
N PHE A 96 1.91 -7.86 11.16
CA PHE A 96 0.95 -7.96 10.06
C PHE A 96 0.48 -9.41 9.80
N GLU A 97 1.39 -10.37 9.87
CA GLU A 97 1.10 -11.79 9.64
C GLU A 97 0.22 -12.44 10.72
N LYS A 98 0.04 -11.77 11.86
CA LYS A 98 -0.86 -12.22 12.95
C LYS A 98 -2.26 -11.64 12.86
N LEU A 99 -2.50 -10.75 11.91
CA LEU A 99 -3.85 -10.24 11.66
C LEU A 99 -4.75 -11.33 11.05
N SER A 100 -6.06 -11.12 11.13
CA SER A 100 -6.99 -11.98 10.40
C SER A 100 -6.71 -11.92 8.89
N ILE A 101 -7.02 -13.00 8.17
CA ILE A 101 -6.80 -13.09 6.72
C ILE A 101 -7.50 -11.95 5.99
N ASP A 102 -8.72 -11.60 6.40
CA ASP A 102 -9.50 -10.53 5.78
C ASP A 102 -8.84 -9.16 6.00
N GLN A 103 -8.32 -8.89 7.19
CA GLN A 103 -7.57 -7.67 7.47
C GLN A 103 -6.27 -7.61 6.65
N GLN A 104 -5.52 -8.71 6.57
CA GLN A 104 -4.31 -8.77 5.75
C GLN A 104 -4.61 -8.48 4.28
N LYS A 105 -5.67 -9.08 3.73
CA LYS A 105 -6.10 -8.86 2.34
C LYS A 105 -6.50 -7.42 2.09
N LEU A 106 -7.33 -6.84 2.97
CA LEU A 106 -7.83 -5.47 2.81
C LEU A 106 -6.71 -4.44 2.91
N ILE A 107 -5.93 -4.51 3.98
CA ILE A 107 -4.77 -3.63 4.19
C ILE A 107 -3.77 -3.80 3.04
N GLY A 108 -3.47 -5.03 2.64
CA GLY A 108 -2.56 -5.33 1.55
C GLY A 108 -3.03 -4.75 0.22
N LEU A 109 -4.31 -4.87 -0.11
CA LEU A 109 -4.88 -4.33 -1.34
C LEU A 109 -4.82 -2.80 -1.37
N VAL A 110 -5.26 -2.14 -0.29
CA VAL A 110 -5.22 -0.67 -0.20
C VAL A 110 -3.78 -0.16 -0.26
N LEU A 111 -2.86 -0.82 0.43
CA LEU A 111 -1.44 -0.49 0.41
C LEU A 111 -0.83 -0.64 -0.98
N ASP A 112 -1.16 -1.72 -1.69
CA ASP A 112 -0.66 -1.98 -3.06
C ASP A 112 -1.17 -0.91 -4.02
N ILE A 113 -2.47 -0.60 -4.01
CA ILE A 113 -3.07 0.42 -4.86
C ILE A 113 -2.44 1.80 -4.59
N ALA A 114 -2.42 2.24 -3.33
CA ALA A 114 -1.90 3.55 -2.96
C ALA A 114 -0.43 3.71 -3.34
N THR A 115 0.37 2.68 -3.09
CA THR A 115 1.80 2.68 -3.42
C THR A 115 2.04 2.76 -4.93
N ARG A 116 1.31 1.97 -5.72
CA ARG A 116 1.45 1.98 -7.20
C ARG A 116 1.10 3.32 -7.80
N ILE A 117 0.04 3.97 -7.33
CA ILE A 117 -0.34 5.31 -7.78
C ILE A 117 0.79 6.32 -7.48
N CYS A 118 1.38 6.27 -6.29
CA CYS A 118 2.51 7.15 -5.94
C CYS A 118 3.76 6.86 -6.79
N ILE A 119 4.05 5.59 -7.12
CA ILE A 119 5.16 5.21 -8.03
C ILE A 119 4.90 5.73 -9.45
N LEU A 120 3.65 5.63 -9.94
CA LEU A 120 3.28 6.07 -11.28
C LEU A 120 3.30 7.60 -11.43
N ASN A 121 3.04 8.32 -10.35
CA ASN A 121 2.99 9.79 -10.35
C ASN A 121 3.82 10.41 -9.20
N PRO A 122 5.15 10.22 -9.17
CA PRO A 122 6.00 10.59 -8.05
C PRO A 122 6.07 12.12 -7.84
N TYR A 123 5.82 12.90 -8.87
CA TYR A 123 5.87 14.36 -8.80
C TYR A 123 4.68 14.98 -8.07
N ALA A 124 3.55 14.27 -7.99
CA ALA A 124 2.37 14.75 -7.28
C ALA A 124 2.48 14.57 -5.76
N LYS A 125 3.48 13.85 -5.26
CA LYS A 125 3.76 13.66 -3.82
C LYS A 125 2.52 13.16 -3.05
N ASP A 126 2.06 13.93 -2.07
CA ASP A 126 0.86 13.67 -1.26
C ASP A 126 -0.46 13.83 -2.05
N LEU A 127 -0.43 14.53 -3.17
CA LEU A 127 -1.58 14.69 -4.06
C LEU A 127 -1.71 13.52 -5.06
N ALA A 128 -0.74 12.61 -5.12
CA ALA A 128 -0.71 11.53 -6.12
C ALA A 128 -2.01 10.72 -6.15
N LEU A 129 -2.58 10.40 -5.00
CA LEU A 129 -3.83 9.62 -4.93
C LEU A 129 -5.04 10.37 -5.51
N ARG A 130 -5.09 11.68 -5.32
CA ARG A 130 -6.20 12.53 -5.77
C ARG A 130 -6.08 12.97 -7.22
N GLU A 131 -4.85 13.21 -7.69
CA GLU A 131 -4.64 13.84 -9.00
C GLU A 131 -4.33 12.84 -10.12
N THR A 132 -3.91 11.60 -9.78
CA THR A 132 -3.59 10.60 -10.80
C THR A 132 -4.85 10.09 -11.49
N PRO A 133 -5.04 10.33 -12.78
CA PRO A 133 -6.10 9.70 -13.54
C PRO A 133 -5.71 8.26 -13.91
N GLY A 134 -6.69 7.37 -13.99
CA GLY A 134 -6.42 6.00 -14.39
C GLY A 134 -7.63 5.07 -14.33
N ILE A 135 -7.37 3.81 -14.61
CA ILE A 135 -8.36 2.72 -14.51
C ILE A 135 -7.76 1.63 -13.63
N ILE A 136 -8.53 1.18 -12.66
CA ILE A 136 -8.18 0.03 -11.82
C ILE A 136 -9.19 -1.09 -12.10
N LEU A 137 -8.67 -2.26 -12.45
CA LEU A 137 -9.45 -3.48 -12.63
C LEU A 137 -9.39 -4.29 -11.34
N LEU A 138 -10.54 -4.60 -10.76
CA LEU A 138 -10.67 -5.42 -9.55
C LEU A 138 -11.51 -6.64 -9.89
N ASP A 139 -10.87 -7.80 -9.87
CA ASP A 139 -11.48 -9.08 -10.22
C ASP A 139 -11.65 -9.94 -8.97
N GLY A 140 -12.81 -10.61 -8.85
CA GLY A 140 -13.08 -11.58 -7.80
C GLY A 140 -13.13 -11.01 -6.38
N LEU A 141 -13.46 -9.74 -6.19
CA LEU A 141 -13.54 -9.14 -4.84
C LEU A 141 -14.57 -9.86 -3.96
N ASN A 142 -15.70 -10.26 -4.52
CA ASN A 142 -16.75 -10.98 -3.81
C ASN A 142 -16.34 -12.37 -3.32
N GLU A 143 -15.26 -12.94 -3.84
CA GLU A 143 -14.65 -14.16 -3.34
C GLU A 143 -13.67 -13.91 -2.21
N CYS A 144 -13.10 -12.69 -2.18
CA CYS A 144 -12.06 -12.30 -1.25
C CYS A 144 -12.59 -11.63 0.02
N PHE A 145 -13.73 -10.94 -0.07
CA PHE A 145 -14.28 -10.12 1.00
C PHE A 145 -15.75 -10.40 1.25
N SER A 146 -16.17 -10.19 2.50
CA SER A 146 -17.59 -10.13 2.84
C SER A 146 -18.20 -8.82 2.29
N PRO A 147 -19.52 -8.72 2.07
CA PRO A 147 -20.17 -7.51 1.58
C PRO A 147 -19.89 -6.26 2.44
N ALA A 148 -19.69 -6.46 3.75
CA ALA A 148 -19.35 -5.37 4.66
C ALA A 148 -17.95 -4.79 4.36
N TRP A 149 -16.97 -5.65 4.12
CA TRP A 149 -15.61 -5.25 3.79
C TRP A 149 -15.50 -4.69 2.37
N GLU A 150 -16.27 -5.23 1.42
CA GLU A 150 -16.37 -4.65 0.08
C GLU A 150 -16.87 -3.21 0.14
N LYS A 151 -17.93 -2.96 0.94
CA LYS A 151 -18.44 -1.59 1.12
C LYS A 151 -17.40 -0.65 1.68
N VAL A 152 -16.67 -1.05 2.73
CA VAL A 152 -15.58 -0.24 3.32
C VAL A 152 -14.51 0.07 2.28
N LEU A 153 -14.11 -0.93 1.47
CA LEU A 153 -13.14 -0.75 0.41
C LEU A 153 -13.64 0.24 -0.65
N PHE A 154 -14.88 0.09 -1.13
CA PHE A 154 -15.43 0.98 -2.16
C PHE A 154 -15.59 2.41 -1.67
N ASP A 155 -16.12 2.61 -0.47
CA ASP A 155 -16.27 3.94 0.11
C ASP A 155 -14.89 4.64 0.22
N LEU A 156 -13.86 3.91 0.65
CA LEU A 156 -12.50 4.43 0.71
C LEU A 156 -11.95 4.79 -0.68
N LEU A 157 -12.02 3.84 -1.62
CA LEU A 157 -11.44 4.04 -2.95
C LEU A 157 -12.11 5.21 -3.68
N GLN A 158 -13.41 5.39 -3.57
CA GLN A 158 -14.12 6.52 -4.15
C GLN A 158 -13.74 7.85 -3.52
N SER A 159 -13.54 7.88 -2.20
CA SER A 159 -13.19 9.11 -1.49
C SER A 159 -11.75 9.56 -1.72
N GLU A 160 -10.82 8.61 -1.78
CA GLU A 160 -9.38 8.89 -1.85
C GLU A 160 -8.85 8.97 -3.28
N LEU A 161 -9.53 8.34 -4.25
CA LEU A 161 -9.11 8.20 -5.65
C LEU A 161 -10.16 8.75 -6.63
N PRO A 162 -10.54 10.05 -6.53
CA PRO A 162 -11.67 10.61 -7.28
C PRO A 162 -11.46 10.64 -8.80
N ASN A 163 -10.21 10.56 -9.29
CA ASN A 163 -9.85 10.58 -10.70
C ASN A 163 -9.58 9.18 -11.28
N ILE A 164 -9.83 8.13 -10.49
CA ILE A 164 -9.67 6.73 -10.92
C ILE A 164 -11.04 6.15 -11.27
N GLN A 165 -11.14 5.54 -12.45
CA GLN A 165 -12.27 4.71 -12.81
C GLN A 165 -12.02 3.28 -12.30
N PHE A 166 -13.01 2.72 -11.63
CA PHE A 166 -12.95 1.33 -11.16
C PHE A 166 -13.83 0.44 -12.02
N LEU A 167 -13.28 -0.68 -12.46
CA LEU A 167 -14.00 -1.75 -13.16
C LEU A 167 -13.99 -3.00 -12.30
N TYR A 168 -15.16 -3.45 -11.90
CA TYR A 168 -15.34 -4.61 -11.02
C TYR A 168 -15.86 -5.78 -11.83
N PHE A 169 -15.20 -6.91 -11.69
CA PHE A 169 -15.65 -8.18 -12.24
C PHE A 169 -16.04 -9.09 -11.07
N THR A 170 -17.27 -9.54 -11.07
CA THR A 170 -17.80 -10.48 -10.09
C THR A 170 -18.28 -11.72 -10.81
N MET A 171 -17.94 -12.90 -10.31
CA MET A 171 -18.59 -14.12 -10.76
C MET A 171 -19.95 -14.20 -10.10
N GLU A 172 -20.99 -14.49 -10.88
CA GLU A 172 -22.30 -14.82 -10.33
C GLU A 172 -22.16 -16.08 -9.47
N ARG A 173 -22.65 -16.03 -8.24
CA ARG A 173 -22.74 -17.18 -7.35
C ARG A 173 -23.95 -18.00 -7.66
#